data_bacf41951e049e3da20ce215eebf4d58
#
_entry.id   bacf41951e049e3da20ce215eebf4d58
#
_cell.length_a   1.000
_cell.length_b   1.000
_cell.length_c   1.000
_cell.angle_alpha   90.00
_cell.angle_beta   90.00
_cell.angle_gamma   90.00
#
_symmetry.space_group_name_H-M   'P 1'
#
loop_
_entity.id
_entity.type
_entity.pdbx_description
1 polymer ?
#
loop_
_entity_poly.entity_id
_entity_poly.type
_entity_poly.pdbx_seq_one_letter_code
_entity_poly.pdbx_strand_id
1 'polypeptide(L)'
;MATILVVDDSGYARRLLRRTLEEHGHTVIEAGSGMAGLEAYAVHAPQVVLLDLTMEDVGGLEVLAQLREVDPAARVIVVSADIQRATSRQVAEAGAFRFLAKPADAEDVIAAIDAALGKGAP
;
A
#
# COMPACT_ATOMS: atom_id res chain seq x y z
N MET A 1 -5.12 8.62 -13.74
CA MET A 1 -6.14 8.04 -12.84
C MET A 1 -5.92 6.57 -12.66
N ALA A 2 -5.88 6.14 -11.42
CA ALA A 2 -5.66 4.75 -11.10
C ALA A 2 -6.57 4.33 -9.94
N THR A 3 -6.75 3.03 -9.77
CA THR A 3 -7.45 2.47 -8.62
C THR A 3 -6.41 2.04 -7.61
N ILE A 4 -6.49 2.61 -6.42
CA ILE A 4 -5.52 2.39 -5.33
C ILE A 4 -6.26 1.73 -4.17
N LEU A 5 -5.71 0.64 -3.67
CA LEU A 5 -6.21 -0.02 -2.47
C LEU A 5 -5.38 0.43 -1.27
N VAL A 6 -6.05 0.92 -0.23
CA VAL A 6 -5.39 1.34 1.00
C VAL A 6 -5.76 0.36 2.10
N VAL A 7 -4.77 -0.36 2.61
CA VAL A 7 -4.94 -1.38 3.65
C VAL A 7 -4.28 -0.87 4.93
N ASP A 8 -5.09 -0.50 5.92
CA ASP A 8 -4.60 0.05 7.18
C ASP A 8 -5.73 -0.11 8.19
N ASP A 9 -5.45 -0.59 9.39
CA ASP A 9 -6.47 -0.80 10.39
C ASP A 9 -6.94 0.51 11.03
N SER A 10 -6.22 1.61 10.82
CA SER A 10 -6.63 2.93 11.31
C SER A 10 -7.54 3.61 10.30
N GLY A 11 -8.80 3.80 10.67
CA GLY A 11 -9.75 4.51 9.82
C GLY A 11 -9.30 5.94 9.53
N TYR A 12 -8.67 6.57 10.53
CA TYR A 12 -8.17 7.93 10.37
C TYR A 12 -7.06 7.98 9.31
N ALA A 13 -6.11 7.04 9.39
CA ALA A 13 -5.01 6.99 8.42
C ALA A 13 -5.54 6.73 7.01
N ARG A 14 -6.51 5.80 6.89
CA ARG A 14 -7.11 5.51 5.59
C ARG A 14 -7.78 6.74 4.99
N ARG A 15 -8.51 7.49 5.80
CA ARG A 15 -9.22 8.69 5.32
C ARG A 15 -8.26 9.77 4.85
N LEU A 16 -7.14 9.94 5.56
CA LEU A 16 -6.14 10.93 5.14
C LEU A 16 -5.52 10.56 3.80
N LEU A 17 -5.14 9.30 3.66
CA LEU A 17 -4.58 8.82 2.40
C LEU A 17 -5.61 8.93 1.27
N ARG A 18 -6.85 8.55 1.54
CA ARG A 18 -7.91 8.64 0.55
C ARG A 18 -8.08 10.06 0.04
N ARG A 19 -8.12 11.02 0.97
CA ARG A 19 -8.27 12.43 0.58
C ARG A 19 -7.13 12.85 -0.35
N THR A 20 -5.90 12.55 0.04
CA THR A 20 -4.73 12.90 -0.76
C THR A 20 -4.81 12.29 -2.16
N LEU A 21 -5.15 11.00 -2.23
CA LEU A 21 -5.20 10.29 -3.50
C LEU A 21 -6.33 10.77 -4.37
N GLU A 22 -7.50 11.02 -3.80
CA GLU A 22 -8.63 11.51 -4.57
C GLU A 22 -8.39 12.91 -5.11
N GLU A 23 -7.67 13.73 -4.37
CA GLU A 23 -7.29 15.05 -4.85
C GLU A 23 -6.38 14.98 -6.08
N HIS A 24 -5.69 13.87 -6.24
CA HIS A 24 -4.82 13.64 -7.40
C HIS A 24 -5.49 12.80 -8.48
N GLY A 25 -6.81 12.63 -8.40
CA GLY A 25 -7.59 12.00 -9.45
C GLY A 25 -7.67 10.48 -9.38
N HIS A 26 -7.22 9.87 -8.29
CA HIS A 26 -7.27 8.42 -8.14
C HIS A 26 -8.58 7.98 -7.51
N THR A 27 -8.98 6.74 -7.81
CA THR A 27 -10.10 6.07 -7.14
C THR A 27 -9.52 5.24 -6.01
N VAL A 28 -10.10 5.34 -4.82
CA VAL A 28 -9.56 4.69 -3.62
C VAL A 28 -10.53 3.65 -3.10
N ILE A 29 -9.99 2.47 -2.78
CA ILE A 29 -10.71 1.39 -2.11
C ILE A 29 -10.02 1.23 -0.77
N GLU A 30 -10.80 1.15 0.31
CA GLU A 30 -10.26 1.01 1.66
C GLU A 30 -10.50 -0.38 2.21
N ALA A 31 -9.52 -0.90 2.94
CA ALA A 31 -9.64 -2.15 3.67
C ALA A 31 -9.05 -1.96 5.05
N GLY A 32 -9.78 -2.37 6.08
CA GLY A 32 -9.41 -2.14 7.47
C GLY A 32 -8.68 -3.31 8.11
N SER A 33 -8.35 -4.35 7.37
CA SER A 33 -7.65 -5.53 7.89
C SER A 33 -6.90 -6.21 6.77
N GLY A 34 -5.99 -7.12 7.12
CA GLY A 34 -5.25 -7.87 6.13
C GLY A 34 -6.17 -8.75 5.28
N MET A 35 -7.13 -9.42 5.91
CA MET A 35 -8.08 -10.25 5.19
C MET A 35 -8.94 -9.42 4.24
N ALA A 36 -9.44 -8.29 4.71
CA ALA A 36 -10.24 -7.40 3.85
C ALA A 36 -9.41 -6.89 2.69
N GLY A 37 -8.12 -6.64 2.92
CA GLY A 37 -7.20 -6.21 1.86
C GLY A 37 -7.03 -7.27 0.79
N LEU A 38 -6.85 -8.52 1.19
CA LEU A 38 -6.71 -9.62 0.24
C LEU A 38 -7.99 -9.81 -0.59
N GLU A 39 -9.14 -9.73 0.06
CA GLU A 39 -10.41 -9.83 -0.64
C GLU A 39 -10.62 -8.67 -1.62
N ALA A 40 -10.31 -7.46 -1.18
CA ALA A 40 -10.47 -6.28 -2.02
C ALA A 40 -9.56 -6.36 -3.24
N TYR A 41 -8.35 -6.86 -3.08
CA TYR A 41 -7.44 -7.03 -4.20
C TYR A 41 -8.02 -7.98 -5.23
N ALA A 42 -8.57 -9.11 -4.78
CA ALA A 42 -9.15 -10.10 -5.69
C ALA A 42 -10.37 -9.54 -6.43
N VAL A 43 -11.19 -8.74 -5.76
CA VAL A 43 -12.42 -8.21 -6.35
C VAL A 43 -12.16 -7.05 -7.29
N HIS A 44 -11.28 -6.13 -6.89
CA HIS A 44 -11.13 -4.84 -7.58
C HIS A 44 -9.91 -4.75 -8.47
N ALA A 45 -8.95 -5.65 -8.33
CA ALA A 45 -7.71 -5.65 -9.11
C ALA A 45 -7.08 -4.25 -9.17
N PRO A 46 -6.77 -3.65 -8.00
CA PRO A 46 -6.21 -2.30 -7.99
C PRO A 46 -4.84 -2.26 -8.64
N GLN A 47 -4.47 -1.10 -9.15
CA GLN A 47 -3.18 -0.93 -9.83
C GLN A 47 -2.04 -0.78 -8.84
N VAL A 48 -2.32 -0.22 -7.65
CA VAL A 48 -1.32 -0.03 -6.60
C VAL A 48 -1.98 -0.30 -5.25
N VAL A 49 -1.22 -0.87 -4.33
CA VAL A 49 -1.67 -1.11 -2.94
C VAL A 49 -0.78 -0.30 -2.01
N LEU A 50 -1.40 0.45 -1.10
CA LEU A 50 -0.69 1.04 0.04
C LEU A 50 -1.01 0.16 1.23
N LEU A 51 0.02 -0.40 1.86
CA LEU A 51 -0.14 -1.43 2.87
C LEU A 51 0.61 -1.06 4.16
N ASP A 52 -0.12 -1.02 5.27
CA ASP A 52 0.49 -0.89 6.58
C ASP A 52 0.92 -2.28 7.07
N LEU A 53 2.07 -2.34 7.73
CA LEU A 53 2.58 -3.61 8.27
C LEU A 53 1.94 -3.98 9.62
N THR A 54 1.40 -2.99 10.34
CA THR A 54 0.89 -3.19 11.69
C THR A 54 -0.61 -3.43 11.67
N MET A 55 -1.02 -4.68 11.54
CA MET A 55 -2.43 -5.06 11.59
C MET A 55 -2.59 -6.27 12.49
N GLU A 56 -3.78 -6.39 13.10
CA GLU A 56 -4.00 -7.38 14.15
C GLU A 56 -4.32 -8.78 13.62
N ASP A 57 -4.99 -8.88 12.49
CA ASP A 57 -5.41 -10.19 11.98
C ASP A 57 -4.29 -10.89 11.21
N VAL A 58 -3.94 -10.36 10.04
CA VAL A 58 -2.85 -10.89 9.23
C VAL A 58 -1.80 -9.80 9.13
N GLY A 59 -0.56 -10.12 9.51
CA GLY A 59 0.52 -9.15 9.46
C GLY A 59 0.77 -8.64 8.05
N GLY A 60 1.21 -7.39 7.94
CA GLY A 60 1.43 -6.78 6.64
C GLY A 60 2.41 -7.51 5.75
N LEU A 61 3.48 -8.07 6.32
CA LEU A 61 4.43 -8.85 5.52
C LEU A 61 3.80 -10.11 4.96
N GLU A 62 2.89 -10.73 5.71
CA GLU A 62 2.15 -11.89 5.23
C GLU A 62 1.21 -11.50 4.10
N VAL A 63 0.51 -10.38 4.25
CA VAL A 63 -0.37 -9.87 3.20
C VAL A 63 0.42 -9.60 1.93
N LEU A 64 1.59 -8.97 2.07
CA LEU A 64 2.47 -8.70 0.94
C LEU A 64 2.87 -9.99 0.24
N ALA A 65 3.29 -11.01 1.02
CA ALA A 65 3.69 -12.28 0.45
C ALA A 65 2.55 -12.94 -0.32
N GLN A 66 1.34 -12.91 0.25
CA GLN A 66 0.18 -13.52 -0.41
C GLN A 66 -0.23 -12.76 -1.66
N LEU A 67 -0.18 -11.44 -1.64
CA LEU A 67 -0.48 -10.65 -2.83
C LEU A 67 0.50 -10.96 -3.96
N ARG A 68 1.77 -11.06 -3.62
CA ARG A 68 2.81 -11.35 -4.61
C ARG A 68 2.71 -12.77 -5.15
N GLU A 69 2.21 -13.70 -4.35
CA GLU A 69 1.99 -15.07 -4.78
C GLU A 69 0.83 -15.16 -5.76
N VAL A 70 -0.25 -14.45 -5.46
CA VAL A 70 -1.43 -14.42 -6.33
C VAL A 70 -1.15 -13.63 -7.61
N ASP A 71 -0.39 -12.55 -7.48
CA ASP A 71 -0.09 -11.66 -8.61
C ASP A 71 1.36 -11.19 -8.51
N PRO A 72 2.28 -11.86 -9.22
CA PRO A 72 3.70 -11.45 -9.18
C PRO A 72 3.93 -10.02 -9.68
N ALA A 73 2.99 -9.44 -10.40
CA ALA A 73 3.09 -8.07 -10.88
C ALA A 73 2.48 -7.06 -9.91
N ALA A 74 1.99 -7.49 -8.75
CA ALA A 74 1.37 -6.60 -7.77
C ALA A 74 2.35 -5.52 -7.33
N ARG A 75 1.88 -4.27 -7.35
CA ARG A 75 2.69 -3.12 -6.95
C ARG A 75 2.24 -2.67 -5.58
N VAL A 76 3.02 -3.04 -4.58
CA VAL A 76 2.70 -2.78 -3.17
C VAL A 76 3.69 -1.79 -2.60
N ILE A 77 3.18 -0.68 -2.09
CA ILE A 77 3.96 0.32 -1.37
C ILE A 77 3.64 0.14 0.10
N VAL A 78 4.64 -0.17 0.90
CA VAL A 78 4.47 -0.34 2.34
C VAL A 78 4.61 1.02 3.00
N VAL A 79 3.63 1.40 3.82
CA VAL A 79 3.64 2.67 4.57
C VAL A 79 3.44 2.32 6.03
N SER A 80 4.49 2.39 6.84
CA SER A 80 4.42 1.92 8.21
C SER A 80 5.27 2.73 9.17
N ALA A 81 4.79 2.85 10.42
CA ALA A 81 5.56 3.45 11.49
C ALA A 81 6.52 2.46 12.15
N ASP A 82 6.34 1.17 11.90
CA ASP A 82 7.14 0.14 12.54
C ASP A 82 8.39 -0.14 11.72
N ILE A 83 9.38 0.73 11.88
CA ILE A 83 10.64 0.62 11.13
C ILE A 83 11.64 -0.30 11.81
N GLN A 84 11.35 -0.77 13.03
CA GLN A 84 12.27 -1.64 13.76
C GLN A 84 12.07 -3.11 13.37
N ARG A 85 10.83 -3.50 13.12
CA ARG A 85 10.53 -4.90 12.81
C ARG A 85 10.70 -5.21 11.36
N ALA A 86 10.42 -4.23 10.52
CA ALA A 86 10.53 -4.43 9.08
C ALA A 86 11.47 -3.38 8.55
N THR A 87 12.70 -3.77 8.33
CA THR A 87 13.64 -2.86 7.67
C THR A 87 13.21 -2.73 6.21
N SER A 88 13.62 -1.64 5.58
CA SER A 88 13.34 -1.45 4.16
C SER A 88 13.88 -2.63 3.34
N ARG A 89 14.95 -3.25 3.81
CA ARG A 89 15.52 -4.43 3.16
C ARG A 89 14.57 -5.63 3.19
N GLN A 90 13.99 -5.92 4.38
CA GLN A 90 13.05 -7.04 4.50
C GLN A 90 11.82 -6.83 3.65
N VAL A 91 11.33 -5.60 3.60
CA VAL A 91 10.16 -5.24 2.81
C VAL A 91 10.46 -5.40 1.32
N ALA A 92 11.63 -4.95 0.89
CA ALA A 92 12.06 -5.11 -0.50
C ALA A 92 12.22 -6.58 -0.88
N GLU A 93 12.81 -7.39 0.01
CA GLU A 93 12.99 -8.81 -0.22
C GLU A 93 11.66 -9.55 -0.31
N ALA A 94 10.65 -9.06 0.39
CA ALA A 94 9.30 -9.62 0.32
C ALA A 94 8.55 -9.20 -0.95
N GLY A 95 9.15 -8.33 -1.75
CA GLY A 95 8.58 -7.97 -3.04
C GLY A 95 7.84 -6.65 -3.10
N ALA A 96 7.98 -5.81 -2.07
CA ALA A 96 7.36 -4.48 -2.10
C ALA A 96 8.05 -3.60 -3.13
N PHE A 97 7.25 -2.78 -3.79
CA PHE A 97 7.78 -1.82 -4.75
C PHE A 97 8.56 -0.72 -4.04
N ARG A 98 8.06 -0.24 -2.89
CA ARG A 98 8.70 0.81 -2.13
C ARG A 98 8.26 0.76 -0.67
N PHE A 99 9.06 1.32 0.22
CA PHE A 99 8.75 1.45 1.64
C PHE A 99 8.80 2.92 2.04
N LEU A 100 7.74 3.39 2.69
CA LEU A 100 7.67 4.74 3.23
C LEU A 100 7.43 4.66 4.74
N ALA A 101 8.23 5.39 5.52
CA ALA A 101 8.05 5.45 6.96
C ALA A 101 6.97 6.48 7.30
N LYS A 102 6.13 6.16 8.29
CA LYS A 102 5.14 7.11 8.79
C LYS A 102 5.80 8.05 9.81
N PRO A 103 5.38 9.30 9.84
CA PRO A 103 4.38 9.93 8.98
C PRO A 103 4.96 10.19 7.59
N ALA A 104 4.22 9.81 6.56
CA ALA A 104 4.67 10.00 5.18
C ALA A 104 4.01 11.25 4.62
N ASP A 105 4.80 12.10 4.00
CA ASP A 105 4.27 13.31 3.36
C ASP A 105 3.44 12.96 2.15
N ALA A 106 2.43 13.78 1.88
CA ALA A 106 1.59 13.59 0.70
C ALA A 106 2.43 13.53 -0.59
N GLU A 107 3.45 14.39 -0.68
CA GLU A 107 4.32 14.40 -1.86
C GLU A 107 5.05 13.09 -2.05
N ASP A 108 5.54 12.49 -0.96
CA ASP A 108 6.25 11.21 -1.02
C ASP A 108 5.32 10.07 -1.42
N VAL A 109 4.09 10.09 -0.90
CA VAL A 109 3.09 9.07 -1.24
C VAL A 109 2.75 9.16 -2.73
N ILE A 110 2.47 10.36 -3.22
CA ILE A 110 2.12 10.56 -4.63
C ILE A 110 3.28 10.20 -5.54
N ALA A 111 4.51 10.57 -5.16
CA ALA A 111 5.68 10.22 -5.95
C ALA A 111 5.87 8.71 -6.04
N ALA A 112 5.65 8.00 -4.94
CA ALA A 112 5.76 6.54 -4.93
C ALA A 112 4.70 5.90 -5.82
N ILE A 113 3.48 6.40 -5.77
CA ILE A 113 2.39 5.91 -6.60
C ILE A 113 2.67 6.17 -8.08
N ASP A 114 3.12 7.37 -8.41
CA ASP A 114 3.46 7.70 -9.80
C ASP A 114 4.57 6.78 -10.31
N ALA A 115 5.58 6.52 -9.49
CA ALA A 115 6.65 5.60 -9.86
C ALA A 115 6.11 4.20 -10.08
N ALA A 116 5.21 3.73 -9.21
CA ALA A 116 4.61 2.40 -9.35
C ALA A 116 3.76 2.29 -10.60
N LEU A 117 3.16 3.39 -11.03
CA LEU A 117 2.35 3.43 -12.26
C LEU A 117 3.20 3.65 -13.51
N GLY A 118 4.49 3.82 -13.35
CA GLY A 118 5.38 4.08 -14.48
C GLY A 118 5.37 5.53 -14.93
N LYS A 119 4.89 6.43 -14.09
CA LYS A 119 4.83 7.86 -14.39
C LYS A 119 5.91 8.60 -13.62
N GLY A 120 6.27 9.79 -14.11
CA GLY A 120 7.15 10.69 -13.38
C GLY A 120 8.60 10.30 -13.37
N ALA A 121 8.98 9.19 -13.96
CA ALA A 121 10.38 8.83 -14.07
C ALA A 121 10.94 9.34 -15.38
N PRO A 122 12.13 9.92 -15.39
CA PRO A 122 12.80 10.19 -16.65
C PRO A 122 13.25 8.89 -17.27
#